data_9cc35ee8a567026f81fa77961cd205c1
#
_entry.id   9cc35ee8a567026f81fa77961cd205c1
#
_cell.length_a   1.000
_cell.length_b   1.000
_cell.length_c   1.000
_cell.angle_alpha   90.00
_cell.angle_beta   90.00
_cell.angle_gamma   90.00
#
_symmetry.space_group_name_H-M   'P 1'
#
loop_
_entity.id
_entity.type
_entity.pdbx_description
1 polymer ?
#
loop_
_entity_poly.entity_id
_entity_poly.type
_entity_poly.pdbx_seq_one_letter_code
_entity_poly.pdbx_strand_id
1 'polypeptide(L)'
;MKYGETVFGEFIERPNRFIAKVRLRNTGEIETVHVKNTGRCRELLIPGAEVALAKADNPDRKTAYDLIAVVKANLGGADCGPGWVNIDSQAPNRLVREWLEGGGFPDGRLTEIKPEYSFGNSRIDFYCEAEGRRDNPSETRKILIEVKGCTLEIDGQGYFPDAPSQRAVKHLRELAKAASEGYECYIAYTITMPGISSVKPNVATHPQYGEAIREAMDAGVRILFLECETKPDRLCISRCTKLISVETMRRSDAYTIANITPSKELMFRAGRSIFEAVCWRAPVAIAAGKGNNAGDGYVVAKLLRDSGVDCRIFLLDERRFSEDGGHYFEICRREGIPYEEFTEETDLSEYGTILDCLLGTGFTGDVRGMAGSAIREINRCGSLGAYVVSADINSGLNGDTGEGSTFVRSDLTVSIGDFKYGHFTGKADEAMKARINCDIGIEII
;
A
#
# COMPACT_ATOMS: atom_id res chain seq x y z
N MET A 1 9.12 12.98 12.98
CA MET A 1 10.12 12.87 14.08
C MET A 1 11.54 12.94 13.54
N LYS A 2 12.49 13.44 14.35
CA LYS A 2 13.92 13.50 14.00
C LYS A 2 14.73 12.85 15.12
N TYR A 3 15.76 12.08 14.75
CA TYR A 3 16.75 11.57 15.69
C TYR A 3 17.81 12.66 15.98
N GLY A 4 18.59 12.47 17.05
CA GLY A 4 19.73 13.34 17.38
C GLY A 4 20.90 13.14 16.41
N GLU A 5 22.12 13.31 16.94
CA GLU A 5 23.35 13.05 16.17
C GLU A 5 23.34 11.64 15.59
N THR A 6 23.47 11.55 14.26
CA THR A 6 23.40 10.27 13.52
C THR A 6 24.71 10.02 12.80
N VAL A 7 25.24 8.81 12.93
CA VAL A 7 26.44 8.33 12.24
C VAL A 7 26.10 7.11 11.38
N PHE A 8 26.96 6.83 10.38
CA PHE A 8 26.76 5.74 9.43
C PHE A 8 27.78 4.65 9.64
N GLY A 9 27.39 3.42 9.33
CA GLY A 9 28.25 2.26 9.41
C GLY A 9 27.82 1.15 8.48
N GLU A 10 28.59 0.08 8.52
CA GLU A 10 28.36 -1.18 7.84
C GLU A 10 28.00 -2.25 8.88
N PHE A 11 26.85 -2.88 8.71
CA PHE A 11 26.41 -3.97 9.59
C PHE A 11 27.33 -5.20 9.41
N ILE A 12 27.81 -5.76 10.52
CA ILE A 12 28.69 -6.95 10.53
C ILE A 12 27.89 -8.17 10.96
N GLU A 13 27.35 -8.14 12.19
CA GLU A 13 26.63 -9.27 12.77
C GLU A 13 25.67 -8.84 13.88
N ARG A 14 24.70 -9.69 14.19
CA ARG A 14 23.75 -9.52 15.30
C ARG A 14 23.88 -10.70 16.26
N PRO A 15 24.76 -10.64 17.28
CA PRO A 15 24.99 -11.72 18.22
C PRO A 15 23.74 -12.16 18.99
N ASN A 16 22.86 -11.21 19.29
CA ASN A 16 21.56 -11.46 19.90
C ASN A 16 20.54 -10.38 19.47
N ARG A 17 19.28 -10.51 19.90
CA ARG A 17 18.22 -9.59 19.50
C ARG A 17 18.38 -8.14 19.97
N PHE A 18 19.29 -7.84 20.86
CA PHE A 18 19.47 -6.51 21.45
C PHE A 18 20.75 -5.81 21.00
N ILE A 19 21.70 -6.53 20.44
CA ILE A 19 23.05 -6.04 20.14
C ILE A 19 23.41 -6.37 18.68
N ALA A 20 24.02 -5.41 18.02
CA ALA A 20 24.69 -5.60 16.73
C ALA A 20 26.12 -5.09 16.79
N LYS A 21 26.99 -5.61 15.90
CA LYS A 21 28.32 -5.07 15.62
C LYS A 21 28.28 -4.31 14.28
N VAL A 22 28.78 -3.10 14.29
CA VAL A 22 28.79 -2.20 13.15
C VAL A 22 30.16 -1.60 12.99
N ARG A 23 30.71 -1.60 11.76
CA ARG A 23 31.92 -0.87 11.43
C ARG A 23 31.53 0.58 11.13
N LEU A 24 31.99 1.52 11.94
CA LEU A 24 31.73 2.95 11.72
C LEU A 24 32.45 3.45 10.46
N ARG A 25 31.72 4.23 9.64
CA ARG A 25 32.28 4.75 8.38
C ARG A 25 33.32 5.82 8.61
N ASN A 26 33.21 6.62 9.67
CA ASN A 26 34.08 7.75 9.97
C ASN A 26 35.41 7.35 10.62
N THR A 27 35.43 6.28 11.46
CA THR A 27 36.63 5.83 12.17
C THR A 27 37.18 4.50 11.68
N GLY A 28 36.34 3.67 11.02
CA GLY A 28 36.67 2.28 10.65
C GLY A 28 36.62 1.30 11.83
N GLU A 29 36.37 1.77 13.05
CA GLU A 29 36.27 0.96 14.24
C GLU A 29 35.00 0.13 14.28
N ILE A 30 35.09 -1.01 14.97
CA ILE A 30 33.90 -1.88 15.17
C ILE A 30 33.29 -1.53 16.52
N GLU A 31 32.07 -1.02 16.46
CA GLU A 31 31.28 -0.67 17.64
C GLU A 31 30.21 -1.70 17.95
N THR A 32 29.95 -1.89 19.24
CA THR A 32 28.80 -2.66 19.72
C THR A 32 27.64 -1.69 19.97
N VAL A 33 26.57 -1.85 19.19
CA VAL A 33 25.42 -0.96 19.19
C VAL A 33 24.16 -1.66 19.68
N HIS A 34 23.25 -0.92 20.26
CA HIS A 34 21.96 -1.45 20.70
C HIS A 34 20.97 -1.49 19.52
N VAL A 35 20.22 -2.60 19.40
CA VAL A 35 19.13 -2.76 18.42
C VAL A 35 17.81 -2.58 19.15
N LYS A 36 17.11 -1.48 18.87
CA LYS A 36 15.78 -1.18 19.45
C LYS A 36 14.64 -1.98 18.83
N ASN A 37 14.91 -3.14 18.27
CA ASN A 37 13.92 -3.99 17.65
C ASN A 37 14.07 -5.42 18.14
N THR A 38 13.02 -5.97 18.73
CA THR A 38 12.99 -7.37 19.19
C THR A 38 12.67 -8.36 18.09
N GLY A 39 12.18 -7.88 16.92
CA GLY A 39 11.96 -8.65 15.70
C GLY A 39 13.26 -9.21 15.13
N ARG A 40 13.12 -10.17 14.25
CA ARG A 40 14.31 -10.86 13.68
C ARG A 40 15.06 -9.98 12.68
N CYS A 41 14.34 -9.26 11.81
CA CYS A 41 14.88 -8.38 10.76
C CYS A 41 16.02 -9.02 9.96
N ARG A 42 15.94 -10.34 9.70
CA ARG A 42 17.03 -11.09 9.03
C ARG A 42 17.20 -10.68 7.57
N GLU A 43 16.11 -10.31 6.95
CA GLU A 43 16.01 -9.82 5.57
C GLU A 43 16.60 -8.40 5.39
N LEU A 44 16.78 -7.69 6.50
CA LEU A 44 17.32 -6.33 6.54
C LEU A 44 18.75 -6.28 7.04
N LEU A 45 19.02 -6.93 8.17
CA LEU A 45 20.33 -6.93 8.84
C LEU A 45 21.24 -8.02 8.23
N ILE A 46 21.64 -7.77 6.98
CA ILE A 46 22.54 -8.63 6.20
C ILE A 46 23.97 -8.08 6.33
N PRO A 47 25.01 -8.90 6.57
CA PRO A 47 26.41 -8.44 6.59
C PRO A 47 26.76 -7.59 5.36
N GLY A 48 27.35 -6.41 5.57
CA GLY A 48 27.65 -5.43 4.52
C GLY A 48 26.54 -4.38 4.30
N ALA A 49 25.35 -4.54 4.89
CA ALA A 49 24.29 -3.53 4.75
C ALA A 49 24.69 -2.19 5.39
N GLU A 50 24.42 -1.10 4.71
CA GLU A 50 24.58 0.24 5.26
C GLU A 50 23.53 0.50 6.35
N VAL A 51 23.97 1.04 7.48
CA VAL A 51 23.11 1.32 8.64
C VAL A 51 23.31 2.74 9.16
N ALA A 52 22.24 3.28 9.75
CA ALA A 52 22.26 4.54 10.48
C ALA A 52 22.11 4.28 11.98
N LEU A 53 22.94 4.95 12.75
CA LEU A 53 23.05 4.84 14.19
C LEU A 53 22.76 6.19 14.83
N ALA A 54 21.80 6.26 15.74
CA ALA A 54 21.59 7.45 16.58
C ALA A 54 22.44 7.35 17.82
N LYS A 55 23.15 8.44 18.16
CA LYS A 55 23.91 8.55 19.39
C LYS A 55 22.94 8.53 20.59
N ALA A 56 23.28 7.77 21.61
CA ALA A 56 22.48 7.69 22.82
C ALA A 56 22.58 9.00 23.62
N ASP A 57 21.44 9.49 24.12
CA ASP A 57 21.39 10.71 24.94
C ASP A 57 22.09 10.53 26.30
N ASN A 58 22.05 9.30 26.86
CA ASN A 58 22.67 8.99 28.12
C ASN A 58 24.09 8.47 27.91
N PRO A 59 25.15 9.23 28.30
CA PRO A 59 26.54 8.84 28.13
C PRO A 59 26.97 7.63 28.99
N ASP A 60 26.23 7.32 30.06
CA ASP A 60 26.54 6.20 30.96
C ASP A 60 26.07 4.83 30.45
N ARG A 61 25.43 4.80 29.28
CA ARG A 61 25.00 3.55 28.66
C ARG A 61 26.17 2.71 28.17
N LYS A 62 26.01 1.37 28.28
CA LYS A 62 27.00 0.40 27.77
C LYS A 62 27.20 0.46 26.26
N THR A 63 26.19 0.98 25.52
CA THR A 63 26.22 1.15 24.06
C THR A 63 26.06 2.63 23.73
N ALA A 64 27.02 3.19 23.01
CA ALA A 64 27.01 4.60 22.63
C ALA A 64 25.97 4.94 21.56
N TYR A 65 25.51 3.93 20.83
CA TYR A 65 24.62 4.09 19.68
C TYR A 65 23.44 3.14 19.71
N ASP A 66 22.31 3.62 19.14
CA ASP A 66 21.14 2.82 18.79
C ASP A 66 21.10 2.64 17.26
N LEU A 67 20.97 1.40 16.76
CA LEU A 67 20.74 1.11 15.36
C LEU A 67 19.28 1.42 15.04
N ILE A 68 19.06 2.44 14.19
CA ILE A 68 17.72 3.01 13.92
C ILE A 68 17.21 2.74 12.51
N ALA A 69 18.12 2.63 11.53
CA ALA A 69 17.71 2.36 10.15
C ALA A 69 18.77 1.54 9.40
N VAL A 70 18.33 0.86 8.35
CA VAL A 70 19.15 0.03 7.47
C VAL A 70 18.74 0.24 6.02
N VAL A 71 19.70 0.18 5.09
CA VAL A 71 19.42 0.17 3.65
C VAL A 71 19.05 -1.23 3.21
N LYS A 72 17.87 -1.39 2.61
CA LYS A 72 17.48 -2.58 1.87
C LYS A 72 17.80 -2.36 0.39
N ALA A 73 18.55 -3.28 -0.22
CA ALA A 73 19.07 -3.12 -1.58
C ALA A 73 17.95 -3.12 -2.64
N ASN A 74 16.96 -4.00 -2.49
CA ASN A 74 15.83 -4.16 -3.42
C ASN A 74 14.53 -3.98 -2.63
N LEU A 75 14.04 -2.77 -2.57
CA LEU A 75 12.79 -2.44 -1.88
C LEU A 75 11.67 -2.30 -2.93
N GLY A 76 10.57 -3.03 -2.77
CA GLY A 76 9.48 -3.01 -3.73
C GLY A 76 9.63 -3.97 -4.92
N GLY A 77 10.60 -4.91 -4.87
CA GLY A 77 10.87 -5.90 -5.91
C GLY A 77 12.26 -5.82 -6.51
N ALA A 78 12.62 -6.79 -7.34
CA ALA A 78 13.98 -6.95 -7.87
C ALA A 78 14.49 -5.77 -8.73
N ASP A 79 13.57 -5.01 -9.32
CA ASP A 79 13.89 -3.91 -10.24
C ASP A 79 13.80 -2.53 -9.56
N CYS A 80 13.46 -2.46 -8.26
CA CYS A 80 13.43 -1.23 -7.49
C CYS A 80 14.77 -0.98 -6.80
N GLY A 81 15.14 0.30 -6.67
CA GLY A 81 16.42 0.71 -6.09
C GLY A 81 16.50 0.52 -4.57
N PRO A 82 17.66 0.83 -3.96
CA PRO A 82 17.84 0.74 -2.52
C PRO A 82 17.02 1.80 -1.78
N GLY A 83 16.54 1.46 -0.59
CA GLY A 83 15.79 2.38 0.25
C GLY A 83 16.10 2.20 1.74
N TRP A 84 16.02 3.30 2.51
CA TRP A 84 16.13 3.27 3.95
C TRP A 84 14.87 2.70 4.59
N VAL A 85 15.05 1.73 5.49
CA VAL A 85 14.02 1.15 6.35
C VAL A 85 14.32 1.50 7.79
N ASN A 86 13.40 2.17 8.47
CA ASN A 86 13.54 2.41 9.90
C ASN A 86 13.12 1.16 10.67
N ILE A 87 13.98 0.72 11.59
CA ILE A 87 13.77 -0.49 12.40
C ILE A 87 13.63 -0.20 13.90
N ASP A 88 13.56 1.07 14.31
CA ASP A 88 13.30 1.43 15.72
C ASP A 88 11.84 1.12 16.07
N SER A 89 11.62 0.08 16.87
CA SER A 89 10.27 -0.36 17.28
C SER A 89 9.52 0.63 18.18
N GLN A 90 10.17 1.69 18.66
CA GLN A 90 9.53 2.77 19.42
C GLN A 90 9.13 3.96 18.53
N ALA A 91 9.69 4.03 17.32
CA ALA A 91 9.38 5.09 16.37
C ALA A 91 7.90 5.15 15.96
N PRO A 92 7.20 4.02 15.70
CA PRO A 92 5.80 4.03 15.28
C PRO A 92 4.88 4.85 16.18
N ASN A 93 4.88 4.59 17.49
CA ASN A 93 3.98 5.29 18.42
C ASN A 93 4.31 6.77 18.54
N ARG A 94 5.59 7.13 18.56
CA ARG A 94 6.02 8.54 18.57
C ARG A 94 5.60 9.26 17.29
N LEU A 95 5.77 8.61 16.16
CA LEU A 95 5.44 9.16 14.84
C LEU A 95 3.92 9.39 14.69
N VAL A 96 3.11 8.40 15.10
CA VAL A 96 1.64 8.50 15.07
C VAL A 96 1.17 9.60 16.03
N ARG A 97 1.78 9.72 17.20
CA ARG A 97 1.46 10.81 18.13
C ARG A 97 1.69 12.19 17.48
N GLU A 98 2.87 12.45 16.93
CA GLU A 98 3.21 13.70 16.24
C GLU A 98 2.23 13.97 15.07
N TRP A 99 1.82 12.94 14.35
CA TRP A 99 0.86 13.04 13.24
C TRP A 99 -0.56 13.38 13.73
N LEU A 100 -1.04 12.73 14.79
CA LEU A 100 -2.36 13.04 15.39
C LEU A 100 -2.40 14.47 15.96
N GLU A 101 -1.36 14.88 16.71
CA GLU A 101 -1.20 16.23 17.26
C GLU A 101 -1.11 17.29 16.14
N GLY A 102 -0.54 16.93 14.99
CA GLY A 102 -0.47 17.77 13.80
C GLY A 102 -1.76 17.85 12.97
N GLY A 103 -2.84 17.19 13.41
CA GLY A 103 -4.14 17.20 12.69
C GLY A 103 -4.21 16.23 11.51
N GLY A 104 -3.37 15.21 11.47
CA GLY A 104 -3.31 14.23 10.38
C GLY A 104 -4.45 13.20 10.37
N PHE A 105 -5.26 13.12 11.44
CA PHE A 105 -6.35 12.14 11.50
C PHE A 105 -7.40 12.40 10.40
N PRO A 106 -7.72 11.37 9.57
CA PRO A 106 -8.48 11.61 8.34
C PRO A 106 -9.99 11.78 8.55
N ASP A 107 -10.53 11.34 9.69
CA ASP A 107 -11.97 11.29 9.94
C ASP A 107 -12.44 12.40 10.90
N GLY A 108 -11.86 13.60 10.79
CA GLY A 108 -12.27 14.79 11.51
C GLY A 108 -11.24 15.29 12.53
N ARG A 109 -11.57 16.42 13.15
CA ARG A 109 -10.68 17.09 14.11
C ARG A 109 -10.71 16.40 15.46
N LEU A 110 -9.52 16.04 15.96
CA LEU A 110 -9.37 15.53 17.33
C LEU A 110 -9.38 16.67 18.35
N THR A 111 -10.10 16.46 19.43
CA THR A 111 -10.20 17.40 20.57
C THR A 111 -9.38 16.93 21.77
N GLU A 112 -9.12 15.64 21.88
CA GLU A 112 -8.30 15.04 22.92
C GLU A 112 -7.45 13.89 22.33
N ILE A 113 -6.21 13.74 22.83
CA ILE A 113 -5.31 12.63 22.48
C ILE A 113 -4.65 12.14 23.76
N LYS A 114 -4.95 10.90 24.16
CA LYS A 114 -4.36 10.24 25.35
C LYS A 114 -3.55 9.02 24.90
N PRO A 115 -2.22 9.03 25.04
CA PRO A 115 -1.41 7.85 24.78
C PRO A 115 -1.61 6.80 25.88
N GLU A 116 -1.38 5.54 25.50
CA GLU A 116 -1.33 4.39 26.41
C GLU A 116 -2.59 4.22 27.29
N TYR A 117 -3.75 4.22 26.63
CA TYR A 117 -5.04 4.12 27.28
C TYR A 117 -5.39 2.69 27.68
N SER A 118 -5.82 2.49 28.94
CA SER A 118 -6.28 1.19 29.42
C SER A 118 -7.73 0.93 29.01
N PHE A 119 -7.94 -0.10 28.20
CA PHE A 119 -9.25 -0.61 27.81
C PHE A 119 -9.34 -2.11 28.06
N GLY A 120 -10.33 -2.54 28.83
CA GLY A 120 -10.45 -3.94 29.23
C GLY A 120 -9.18 -4.47 29.91
N ASN A 121 -8.61 -5.54 29.37
CA ASN A 121 -7.37 -6.15 29.85
C ASN A 121 -6.15 -5.78 28.99
N SER A 122 -6.26 -4.73 28.18
CA SER A 122 -5.21 -4.28 27.27
C SER A 122 -4.91 -2.81 27.43
N ARG A 123 -3.72 -2.43 26.97
CA ARG A 123 -3.26 -1.05 26.88
C ARG A 123 -3.19 -0.72 25.41
N ILE A 124 -4.13 0.09 24.94
CA ILE A 124 -4.24 0.56 23.56
C ILE A 124 -3.33 1.78 23.39
N ASP A 125 -2.70 1.92 22.25
CA ASP A 125 -1.67 2.95 22.04
C ASP A 125 -2.22 4.37 22.16
N PHE A 126 -3.45 4.63 21.62
CA PHE A 126 -4.11 5.95 21.74
C PHE A 126 -5.61 5.82 21.97
N TYR A 127 -6.12 6.65 22.90
CA TYR A 127 -7.51 7.07 22.98
C TYR A 127 -7.58 8.50 22.48
N CYS A 128 -8.57 8.78 21.62
CA CYS A 128 -8.83 10.13 21.15
C CYS A 128 -10.32 10.47 21.26
N GLU A 129 -10.62 11.76 21.38
CA GLU A 129 -11.95 12.30 21.16
C GLU A 129 -11.94 13.16 19.91
N ALA A 130 -13.02 13.11 19.13
CA ALA A 130 -13.21 13.94 17.95
C ALA A 130 -14.56 14.65 17.99
N GLU A 131 -14.64 15.77 17.27
CA GLU A 131 -15.90 16.47 17.02
C GLU A 131 -16.90 15.53 16.33
N GLY A 132 -18.19 15.73 16.60
CA GLY A 132 -19.26 14.98 15.96
C GLY A 132 -19.24 15.13 14.44
N ARG A 133 -19.90 14.20 13.75
CA ARG A 133 -20.05 14.28 12.29
C ARG A 133 -21.05 15.36 11.89
N ARG A 134 -21.06 15.73 10.61
CA ARG A 134 -21.97 16.79 10.08
C ARG A 134 -23.46 16.54 10.37
N ASP A 135 -23.87 15.27 10.45
CA ASP A 135 -25.22 14.83 10.77
C ASP A 135 -25.55 14.88 12.27
N ASN A 136 -24.53 14.80 13.14
CA ASN A 136 -24.66 14.96 14.59
C ASN A 136 -23.47 15.73 15.20
N PRO A 137 -23.37 17.05 15.01
CA PRO A 137 -22.20 17.85 15.42
C PRO A 137 -21.99 17.94 16.94
N SER A 138 -23.03 17.68 17.75
CA SER A 138 -22.96 17.77 19.22
C SER A 138 -22.45 16.50 19.89
N GLU A 139 -22.33 15.40 19.18
CA GLU A 139 -21.86 14.13 19.69
C GLU A 139 -20.32 14.11 19.74
N THR A 140 -19.75 13.75 20.88
CA THR A 140 -18.31 13.47 20.97
C THR A 140 -18.04 12.03 20.56
N ARG A 141 -17.22 11.85 19.57
CA ARG A 141 -16.81 10.52 19.08
C ARG A 141 -15.61 10.03 19.88
N LYS A 142 -15.69 8.81 20.40
CA LYS A 142 -14.61 8.15 21.14
C LYS A 142 -13.86 7.19 20.22
N ILE A 143 -12.56 7.36 20.12
CA ILE A 143 -11.73 6.69 19.16
C ILE A 143 -10.62 5.93 19.87
N LEU A 144 -10.37 4.67 19.45
CA LEU A 144 -9.22 3.87 19.88
C LEU A 144 -8.34 3.56 18.67
N ILE A 145 -7.04 3.79 18.82
CA ILE A 145 -6.06 3.53 17.76
C ILE A 145 -4.94 2.64 18.32
N GLU A 146 -4.77 1.48 17.70
CA GLU A 146 -3.64 0.59 17.95
C GLU A 146 -2.63 0.71 16.82
N VAL A 147 -1.36 0.92 17.14
CA VAL A 147 -0.28 1.16 16.18
C VAL A 147 0.54 -0.10 15.96
N LYS A 148 0.86 -0.39 14.71
CA LYS A 148 1.75 -1.49 14.32
C LYS A 148 2.81 -1.00 13.34
N GLY A 149 4.09 -1.13 13.72
CA GLY A 149 5.21 -0.87 12.81
C GLY A 149 5.39 -2.01 11.83
N CYS A 150 5.42 -1.72 10.53
CA CYS A 150 5.70 -2.70 9.48
C CYS A 150 7.09 -2.46 8.90
N THR A 151 7.96 -3.49 9.01
CA THR A 151 9.33 -3.50 8.48
C THR A 151 9.60 -4.73 7.62
N LEU A 152 8.66 -5.66 7.51
CA LEU A 152 8.77 -6.84 6.66
C LEU A 152 8.13 -6.55 5.30
N GLU A 153 8.92 -6.68 4.24
CA GLU A 153 8.47 -6.61 2.86
C GLU A 153 8.95 -7.83 2.09
N ILE A 154 8.06 -8.39 1.29
CA ILE A 154 8.30 -9.50 0.37
C ILE A 154 7.68 -9.14 -0.97
N ASP A 155 8.49 -9.07 -2.03
CA ASP A 155 8.05 -8.83 -3.41
C ASP A 155 7.12 -7.62 -3.58
N GLY A 156 7.47 -6.49 -2.94
CA GLY A 156 6.70 -5.24 -3.03
C GLY A 156 5.48 -5.16 -2.10
N GLN A 157 5.24 -6.15 -1.26
CA GLN A 157 4.13 -6.18 -0.32
C GLN A 157 4.61 -6.14 1.14
N GLY A 158 4.04 -5.25 1.94
CA GLY A 158 4.26 -5.21 3.39
C GLY A 158 3.51 -6.34 4.12
N TYR A 159 4.12 -6.91 5.15
CA TYR A 159 3.53 -7.96 5.98
C TYR A 159 3.69 -7.68 7.47
N PHE A 160 2.65 -8.05 8.24
CA PHE A 160 2.67 -8.02 9.70
C PHE A 160 1.94 -9.25 10.27
N PRO A 161 2.43 -9.89 11.36
CA PRO A 161 3.69 -9.61 12.07
C PRO A 161 4.91 -10.27 11.39
N ASP A 162 6.11 -9.79 11.70
CA ASP A 162 7.39 -10.38 11.28
C ASP A 162 7.75 -11.66 12.08
N ALA A 163 7.14 -11.82 13.26
CA ALA A 163 7.24 -12.98 14.13
C ALA A 163 5.90 -13.24 14.85
N PRO A 164 5.61 -14.49 15.30
CA PRO A 164 4.37 -14.78 16.01
C PRO A 164 4.12 -13.85 17.20
N SER A 165 2.96 -13.22 17.27
CA SER A 165 2.61 -12.20 18.27
C SER A 165 1.20 -12.42 18.85
N GLN A 166 1.07 -13.17 19.92
CA GLN A 166 -0.19 -13.35 20.65
C GLN A 166 -0.74 -12.03 21.20
N ARG A 167 0.17 -11.09 21.55
CA ARG A 167 -0.21 -9.76 21.99
C ARG A 167 -0.96 -9.00 20.88
N ALA A 168 -0.52 -9.11 19.63
CA ALA A 168 -1.18 -8.45 18.51
C ALA A 168 -2.59 -9.01 18.27
N VAL A 169 -2.78 -10.33 18.35
CA VAL A 169 -4.09 -10.98 18.28
C VAL A 169 -5.01 -10.50 19.39
N LYS A 170 -4.50 -10.45 20.64
CA LYS A 170 -5.26 -9.96 21.78
C LYS A 170 -5.74 -8.51 21.57
N HIS A 171 -4.86 -7.61 21.10
CA HIS A 171 -5.21 -6.21 20.87
C HIS A 171 -6.30 -6.06 19.79
N LEU A 172 -6.26 -6.86 18.71
CA LEU A 172 -7.32 -6.85 17.68
C LEU A 172 -8.67 -7.26 18.25
N ARG A 173 -8.72 -8.30 19.09
CA ARG A 173 -9.96 -8.75 19.74
C ARG A 173 -10.51 -7.73 20.74
N GLU A 174 -9.63 -7.02 21.46
CA GLU A 174 -10.05 -5.92 22.34
C GLU A 174 -10.58 -4.72 21.54
N LEU A 175 -9.99 -4.40 20.37
CA LEU A 175 -10.56 -3.39 19.47
C LEU A 175 -11.92 -3.82 18.91
N ALA A 176 -12.09 -5.08 18.51
CA ALA A 176 -13.39 -5.61 18.05
C ALA A 176 -14.46 -5.48 19.14
N LYS A 177 -14.10 -5.81 20.39
CA LYS A 177 -14.97 -5.62 21.53
C LYS A 177 -15.32 -4.14 21.75
N ALA A 178 -14.33 -3.24 21.72
CA ALA A 178 -14.55 -1.81 21.87
C ALA A 178 -15.47 -1.24 20.77
N ALA A 179 -15.33 -1.70 19.54
CA ALA A 179 -16.22 -1.32 18.44
C ALA A 179 -17.68 -1.71 18.73
N SER A 180 -17.92 -2.90 19.32
CA SER A 180 -19.26 -3.31 19.74
C SER A 180 -19.83 -2.50 20.93
N GLU A 181 -18.95 -1.82 21.68
CA GLU A 181 -19.31 -0.91 22.79
C GLU A 181 -19.47 0.56 22.35
N GLY A 182 -19.40 0.84 21.03
CA GLY A 182 -19.64 2.16 20.44
C GLY A 182 -18.39 3.04 20.27
N TYR A 183 -17.19 2.48 20.42
CA TYR A 183 -15.95 3.18 20.04
C TYR A 183 -15.72 3.06 18.53
N GLU A 184 -15.19 4.11 17.94
CA GLU A 184 -14.58 4.01 16.60
C GLU A 184 -13.15 3.48 16.76
N CYS A 185 -12.89 2.32 16.20
CA CYS A 185 -11.64 1.60 16.40
C CYS A 185 -10.81 1.54 15.14
N TYR A 186 -9.50 1.76 15.28
CA TYR A 186 -8.55 1.76 14.19
C TYR A 186 -7.32 0.92 14.53
N ILE A 187 -6.84 0.16 13.55
CA ILE A 187 -5.48 -0.35 13.51
C ILE A 187 -4.68 0.48 12.51
N ALA A 188 -3.59 1.11 12.96
CA ALA A 188 -2.75 1.98 12.15
C ALA A 188 -1.40 1.29 11.89
N TYR A 189 -1.18 0.88 10.63
CA TYR A 189 0.11 0.35 10.20
C TYR A 189 1.03 1.49 9.78
N THR A 190 2.12 1.73 10.51
CA THR A 190 3.19 2.63 10.06
C THR A 190 4.14 1.88 9.17
N ILE A 191 4.21 2.29 7.91
CA ILE A 191 5.00 1.65 6.86
C ILE A 191 6.28 2.47 6.68
N THR A 192 7.37 2.01 7.30
CA THR A 192 8.66 2.72 7.29
C THR A 192 9.56 2.30 6.13
N MET A 193 8.95 1.83 5.05
CA MET A 193 9.58 1.32 3.84
C MET A 193 9.08 2.09 2.62
N PRO A 194 9.94 2.77 1.85
CA PRO A 194 9.54 3.45 0.62
C PRO A 194 8.91 2.50 -0.41
N GLY A 195 7.91 2.98 -1.14
CA GLY A 195 7.25 2.21 -2.21
C GLY A 195 6.25 1.14 -1.74
N ILE A 196 6.02 1.03 -0.43
CA ILE A 196 5.03 0.11 0.15
C ILE A 196 3.87 0.92 0.71
N SER A 197 2.66 0.66 0.23
CA SER A 197 1.45 1.43 0.60
C SER A 197 0.45 0.61 1.42
N SER A 198 0.68 -0.69 1.61
CA SER A 198 -0.24 -1.56 2.33
C SER A 198 0.46 -2.67 3.10
N VAL A 199 -0.26 -3.22 4.09
CA VAL A 199 0.22 -4.31 4.92
C VAL A 199 -0.79 -5.44 4.91
N LYS A 200 -0.33 -6.65 4.59
CA LYS A 200 -1.12 -7.89 4.67
C LYS A 200 -0.84 -8.62 5.98
N PRO A 201 -1.81 -9.41 6.50
CA PRO A 201 -1.56 -10.37 7.55
C PRO A 201 -0.53 -11.41 7.10
N ASN A 202 0.53 -11.60 7.87
CA ASN A 202 1.51 -12.65 7.61
C ASN A 202 1.00 -14.00 8.15
N VAL A 203 0.04 -14.57 7.42
CA VAL A 203 -0.60 -15.84 7.81
C VAL A 203 0.37 -17.02 7.79
N ALA A 204 1.42 -16.97 6.97
CA ALA A 204 2.47 -17.98 6.95
C ALA A 204 3.24 -18.03 8.29
N THR A 205 3.44 -16.87 8.91
CA THR A 205 4.13 -16.74 10.21
C THR A 205 3.18 -16.89 11.39
N HIS A 206 1.96 -16.34 11.29
CA HIS A 206 0.98 -16.32 12.37
C HIS A 206 -0.46 -16.38 11.84
N PRO A 207 -1.03 -17.58 11.54
CA PRO A 207 -2.38 -17.74 10.99
C PRO A 207 -3.46 -17.03 11.81
N GLN A 208 -3.37 -17.12 13.15
CA GLN A 208 -4.36 -16.53 14.07
C GLN A 208 -4.43 -14.98 13.95
N TYR A 209 -3.36 -14.33 13.47
CA TYR A 209 -3.41 -12.90 13.21
C TYR A 209 -4.31 -12.58 12.01
N GLY A 210 -4.25 -13.41 10.96
CA GLY A 210 -5.15 -13.29 9.81
C GLY A 210 -6.62 -13.52 10.14
N GLU A 211 -6.91 -14.41 11.08
CA GLU A 211 -8.26 -14.61 11.61
C GLU A 211 -8.73 -13.40 12.42
N ALA A 212 -7.89 -12.94 13.35
CA ALA A 212 -8.22 -11.83 14.25
C ALA A 212 -8.41 -10.49 13.51
N ILE A 213 -7.67 -10.22 12.43
CA ILE A 213 -7.87 -8.99 11.64
C ILE A 213 -9.21 -9.03 10.89
N ARG A 214 -9.63 -10.19 10.36
CA ARG A 214 -10.95 -10.35 9.75
C ARG A 214 -12.06 -10.17 10.77
N GLU A 215 -11.99 -10.86 11.93
CA GLU A 215 -12.92 -10.70 13.04
C GLU A 215 -13.05 -9.21 13.45
N ALA A 216 -11.92 -8.49 13.51
CA ALA A 216 -11.91 -7.08 13.87
C ALA A 216 -12.55 -6.20 12.80
N MET A 217 -12.28 -6.43 11.51
CA MET A 217 -12.91 -5.71 10.40
C MET A 217 -14.42 -5.94 10.36
N ASP A 218 -14.86 -7.19 10.54
CA ASP A 218 -16.28 -7.55 10.61
C ASP A 218 -17.00 -6.88 11.79
N ALA A 219 -16.29 -6.62 12.90
CA ALA A 219 -16.79 -5.87 14.04
C ALA A 219 -16.75 -4.33 13.85
N GLY A 220 -16.26 -3.84 12.71
CA GLY A 220 -16.19 -2.41 12.38
C GLY A 220 -14.86 -1.73 12.71
N VAL A 221 -13.80 -2.46 13.06
CA VAL A 221 -12.45 -1.91 13.18
C VAL A 221 -11.93 -1.52 11.79
N ARG A 222 -11.45 -0.29 11.65
CA ARG A 222 -10.95 0.26 10.39
C ARG A 222 -9.42 0.15 10.31
N ILE A 223 -8.90 0.04 9.10
CA ILE A 223 -7.46 -0.01 8.85
C ILE A 223 -6.99 1.33 8.29
N LEU A 224 -5.89 1.83 8.84
CA LEU A 224 -5.12 2.96 8.31
C LEU A 224 -3.74 2.47 7.89
N PHE A 225 -3.35 2.76 6.66
CA PHE A 225 -1.98 2.60 6.19
C PHE A 225 -1.29 3.96 6.20
N LEU A 226 -0.28 4.10 7.04
CA LEU A 226 0.47 5.33 7.25
C LEU A 226 1.82 5.18 6.57
N GLU A 227 1.92 5.64 5.32
CA GLU A 227 3.15 5.62 4.54
C GLU A 227 4.12 6.67 5.09
N CYS A 228 5.39 6.28 5.24
CA CYS A 228 6.39 7.14 5.85
C CYS A 228 7.49 7.50 4.84
N GLU A 229 7.80 8.79 4.74
CA GLU A 229 9.09 9.21 4.20
C GLU A 229 10.17 8.86 5.22
N THR A 230 11.04 7.91 4.84
CA THR A 230 12.11 7.40 5.69
C THR A 230 13.46 7.90 5.20
N LYS A 231 14.15 8.66 6.05
CA LYS A 231 15.55 9.07 5.86
C LYS A 231 16.40 8.53 7.00
N PRO A 232 17.74 8.49 6.86
CA PRO A 232 18.60 7.90 7.89
C PRO A 232 18.39 8.48 9.30
N ASP A 233 18.08 9.78 9.38
CA ASP A 233 17.99 10.55 10.63
C ASP A 233 16.57 11.01 10.97
N ARG A 234 15.57 10.74 10.12
CA ARG A 234 14.21 11.25 10.31
C ARG A 234 13.14 10.41 9.64
N LEU A 235 11.95 10.54 10.20
CA LEU A 235 10.71 9.94 9.71
C LEU A 235 9.59 10.96 9.74
N CYS A 236 8.72 10.95 8.74
CA CYS A 236 7.43 11.62 8.80
C CYS A 236 6.37 10.76 8.08
N ILE A 237 5.14 10.78 8.56
CA ILE A 237 4.00 10.25 7.82
C ILE A 237 3.74 11.20 6.66
N SER A 238 3.89 10.69 5.45
CA SER A 238 3.67 11.45 4.21
C SER A 238 2.26 11.27 3.68
N ARG A 239 1.64 10.12 4.01
CA ARG A 239 0.32 9.77 3.50
C ARG A 239 -0.42 8.86 4.49
N CYS A 240 -1.75 9.03 4.53
CA CYS A 240 -2.68 8.13 5.20
C CYS A 240 -3.68 7.60 4.18
N THR A 241 -3.73 6.28 4.00
CA THR A 241 -4.66 5.59 3.11
C THR A 241 -5.64 4.76 3.93
N LYS A 242 -6.92 4.81 3.56
CA LYS A 242 -8.00 4.08 4.21
C LYS A 242 -8.52 2.94 3.33
N LEU A 243 -9.33 2.06 3.92
CA LEU A 243 -10.21 1.18 3.17
C LEU A 243 -11.60 1.83 3.09
N ILE A 244 -12.11 2.00 1.87
CA ILE A 244 -13.43 2.61 1.64
C ILE A 244 -14.29 1.73 0.73
N SER A 245 -15.60 1.98 0.73
CA SER A 245 -16.49 1.32 -0.23
C SER A 245 -16.37 1.91 -1.64
N VAL A 246 -16.74 1.12 -2.64
CA VAL A 246 -16.86 1.58 -4.02
C VAL A 246 -17.82 2.78 -4.13
N GLU A 247 -18.90 2.76 -3.34
CA GLU A 247 -19.86 3.88 -3.33
C GLU A 247 -19.24 5.15 -2.74
N THR A 248 -18.47 5.05 -1.67
CA THR A 248 -17.72 6.21 -1.11
C THR A 248 -16.75 6.74 -2.16
N MET A 249 -15.97 5.88 -2.83
CA MET A 249 -15.06 6.30 -3.88
C MET A 249 -15.80 7.00 -5.03
N ARG A 250 -16.91 6.45 -5.50
CA ARG A 250 -17.72 7.04 -6.58
C ARG A 250 -18.26 8.43 -6.24
N ARG A 251 -18.74 8.61 -5.00
CA ARG A 251 -19.21 9.91 -4.50
C ARG A 251 -18.06 10.92 -4.40
N SER A 252 -16.92 10.50 -3.88
CA SER A 252 -15.72 11.33 -3.74
C SER A 252 -15.17 11.76 -5.10
N ASP A 253 -15.17 10.85 -6.06
CA ASP A 253 -14.78 11.10 -7.45
C ASP A 253 -15.70 12.14 -8.10
N ALA A 254 -17.02 11.92 -8.00
CA ALA A 254 -18.02 12.87 -8.53
C ALA A 254 -17.90 14.26 -7.87
N TYR A 255 -17.67 14.32 -6.55
CA TYR A 255 -17.47 15.58 -5.84
C TYR A 255 -16.19 16.29 -6.32
N THR A 256 -15.10 15.55 -6.46
CA THR A 256 -13.81 16.09 -6.91
C THR A 256 -13.90 16.63 -8.33
N ILE A 257 -14.56 15.88 -9.24
CA ILE A 257 -14.78 16.32 -10.63
C ILE A 257 -15.63 17.59 -10.69
N ALA A 258 -16.67 17.67 -9.87
CA ALA A 258 -17.58 18.82 -9.88
C ALA A 258 -16.98 20.10 -9.27
N ASN A 259 -16.03 19.98 -8.32
CA ASN A 259 -15.61 21.11 -7.50
C ASN A 259 -14.11 21.44 -7.56
N ILE A 260 -13.23 20.48 -7.95
CA ILE A 260 -11.79 20.63 -7.76
C ILE A 260 -10.99 20.39 -9.04
N THR A 261 -11.18 19.26 -9.70
CA THR A 261 -10.34 18.82 -10.82
C THR A 261 -11.19 18.26 -11.95
N PRO A 262 -11.05 18.75 -13.19
CA PRO A 262 -11.78 18.20 -14.35
C PRO A 262 -11.52 16.69 -14.54
N SER A 263 -12.53 15.94 -14.99
CA SER A 263 -12.49 14.49 -15.15
C SER A 263 -11.31 13.98 -16.00
N LYS A 264 -11.03 14.66 -17.12
CA LYS A 264 -9.90 14.33 -18.01
C LYS A 264 -8.54 14.48 -17.31
N GLU A 265 -8.38 15.54 -16.53
CA GLU A 265 -7.17 15.74 -15.73
C GLU A 265 -7.02 14.66 -14.65
N LEU A 266 -8.13 14.26 -14.01
CA LEU A 266 -8.13 13.22 -12.99
C LEU A 266 -7.74 11.86 -13.60
N MET A 267 -8.27 11.52 -14.78
CA MET A 267 -7.89 10.35 -15.57
C MET A 267 -6.41 10.38 -15.98
N PHE A 268 -5.91 11.57 -16.39
CA PHE A 268 -4.48 11.71 -16.70
C PHE A 268 -3.62 11.42 -15.48
N ARG A 269 -3.98 11.94 -14.31
CA ARG A 269 -3.25 11.68 -13.06
C ARG A 269 -3.30 10.21 -12.68
N ALA A 270 -4.44 9.53 -12.89
CA ALA A 270 -4.59 8.09 -12.64
C ALA A 270 -3.63 7.27 -13.53
N GLY A 271 -3.70 7.44 -14.83
CA GLY A 271 -2.81 6.73 -15.75
C GLY A 271 -1.33 7.08 -15.56
N ARG A 272 -1.02 8.35 -15.26
CA ARG A 272 0.35 8.77 -14.93
C ARG A 272 0.85 8.08 -13.66
N SER A 273 0.04 8.01 -12.61
CA SER A 273 0.42 7.36 -11.36
C SER A 273 0.66 5.86 -11.56
N ILE A 274 -0.15 5.18 -12.38
CA ILE A 274 0.10 3.80 -12.77
C ILE A 274 1.43 3.70 -13.53
N PHE A 275 1.67 4.58 -14.49
CA PHE A 275 2.92 4.58 -15.26
C PHE A 275 4.16 4.74 -14.39
N GLU A 276 4.13 5.68 -13.43
CA GLU A 276 5.24 5.97 -12.51
C GLU A 276 5.46 4.86 -11.46
N ALA A 277 4.42 4.09 -11.13
CA ALA A 277 4.47 3.05 -10.10
C ALA A 277 5.01 1.70 -10.61
N VAL A 278 5.09 1.49 -11.92
CA VAL A 278 5.38 0.20 -12.53
C VAL A 278 6.77 0.17 -13.18
N CYS A 279 7.54 -0.86 -12.86
CA CYS A 279 8.80 -1.17 -13.58
C CYS A 279 8.45 -1.93 -14.87
N TRP A 280 8.30 -1.21 -15.97
CA TRP A 280 7.83 -1.76 -17.24
C TRP A 280 8.87 -2.68 -17.91
N ARG A 281 8.43 -3.88 -18.31
CA ARG A 281 9.20 -4.83 -19.11
C ARG A 281 8.62 -4.85 -20.53
N ALA A 282 9.36 -4.28 -21.46
CA ALA A 282 8.92 -4.20 -22.86
C ALA A 282 8.98 -5.57 -23.57
N PRO A 283 8.13 -5.80 -24.57
CA PRO A 283 7.00 -4.96 -24.99
C PRO A 283 5.83 -5.03 -24.00
N VAL A 284 4.96 -4.02 -24.00
CA VAL A 284 3.83 -3.90 -23.06
C VAL A 284 2.50 -4.11 -23.79
N ALA A 285 1.69 -5.07 -23.35
CA ALA A 285 0.30 -5.21 -23.77
C ALA A 285 -0.63 -4.47 -22.83
N ILE A 286 -1.57 -3.67 -23.34
CA ILE A 286 -2.60 -2.98 -22.56
C ILE A 286 -3.95 -3.58 -22.95
N ALA A 287 -4.53 -4.41 -22.08
CA ALA A 287 -5.84 -5.02 -22.26
C ALA A 287 -6.92 -4.06 -21.78
N ALA A 288 -7.62 -3.42 -22.71
CA ALA A 288 -8.54 -2.32 -22.44
C ALA A 288 -10.02 -2.71 -22.62
N GLY A 289 -10.82 -2.44 -21.60
CA GLY A 289 -12.29 -2.59 -21.64
C GLY A 289 -13.01 -1.38 -22.21
N LYS A 290 -14.21 -1.09 -21.66
CA LYS A 290 -15.13 -0.04 -22.17
C LYS A 290 -15.29 1.14 -21.22
N GLY A 291 -14.82 1.00 -19.97
CA GLY A 291 -15.04 1.98 -18.89
C GLY A 291 -13.87 2.95 -18.71
N ASN A 292 -13.92 3.69 -17.61
CA ASN A 292 -12.86 4.65 -17.25
C ASN A 292 -11.51 3.97 -16.99
N ASN A 293 -11.51 2.73 -16.46
CA ASN A 293 -10.28 1.96 -16.25
C ASN A 293 -9.49 1.75 -17.56
N ALA A 294 -10.19 1.58 -18.71
CA ALA A 294 -9.53 1.56 -20.00
C ALA A 294 -8.90 2.92 -20.36
N GLY A 295 -9.54 4.03 -19.96
CA GLY A 295 -9.02 5.39 -20.14
C GLY A 295 -7.67 5.59 -19.45
N ASP A 296 -7.52 5.08 -18.22
CA ASP A 296 -6.26 5.08 -17.49
C ASP A 296 -5.18 4.31 -18.27
N GLY A 297 -5.54 3.16 -18.85
CA GLY A 297 -4.68 2.38 -19.73
C GLY A 297 -4.24 3.11 -21.00
N TYR A 298 -5.12 3.94 -21.60
CA TYR A 298 -4.73 4.75 -22.76
C TYR A 298 -3.75 5.86 -22.41
N VAL A 299 -3.90 6.47 -21.23
CA VAL A 299 -2.90 7.41 -20.71
C VAL A 299 -1.55 6.72 -20.49
N VAL A 300 -1.55 5.50 -19.91
CA VAL A 300 -0.32 4.70 -19.76
C VAL A 300 0.31 4.40 -21.12
N ALA A 301 -0.49 4.00 -22.12
CA ALA A 301 0.01 3.74 -23.49
C ALA A 301 0.74 4.95 -24.07
N LYS A 302 0.16 6.14 -23.92
CA LYS A 302 0.77 7.40 -24.35
C LYS A 302 2.10 7.66 -23.63
N LEU A 303 2.15 7.52 -22.32
CA LEU A 303 3.35 7.78 -21.53
C LEU A 303 4.47 6.75 -21.82
N LEU A 304 4.11 5.48 -22.06
CA LEU A 304 5.06 4.46 -22.55
C LEU A 304 5.67 4.86 -23.88
N ARG A 305 4.82 5.30 -24.83
CA ARG A 305 5.27 5.77 -26.15
C ARG A 305 6.22 6.96 -26.04
N ASP A 306 5.88 7.97 -25.22
CA ASP A 306 6.70 9.14 -24.97
C ASP A 306 8.08 8.78 -24.37
N SER A 307 8.12 7.70 -23.59
CA SER A 307 9.34 7.19 -22.95
C SER A 307 10.11 6.21 -23.83
N GLY A 308 9.66 5.95 -25.06
CA GLY A 308 10.31 5.03 -26.00
C GLY A 308 10.11 3.56 -25.67
N VAL A 309 9.13 3.21 -24.84
CA VAL A 309 8.78 1.84 -24.50
C VAL A 309 7.75 1.30 -25.49
N ASP A 310 8.05 0.19 -26.11
CA ASP A 310 7.15 -0.46 -27.08
C ASP A 310 5.89 -0.98 -26.39
N CYS A 311 4.72 -0.61 -26.93
CA CYS A 311 3.43 -1.01 -26.38
C CYS A 311 2.34 -1.17 -27.46
N ARG A 312 1.34 -2.00 -27.16
CA ARG A 312 0.15 -2.20 -28.00
C ARG A 312 -1.11 -2.29 -27.14
N ILE A 313 -2.21 -1.73 -27.66
CA ILE A 313 -3.51 -1.75 -27.01
C ILE A 313 -4.37 -2.85 -27.62
N PHE A 314 -4.98 -3.69 -26.76
CA PHE A 314 -5.93 -4.73 -27.12
C PHE A 314 -7.32 -4.35 -26.60
N LEU A 315 -8.26 -4.08 -27.50
CA LEU A 315 -9.59 -3.57 -27.20
C LEU A 315 -10.62 -4.70 -27.10
N LEU A 316 -11.40 -4.76 -26.04
CA LEU A 316 -12.55 -5.67 -25.98
C LEU A 316 -13.69 -5.29 -26.94
N ASP A 317 -13.77 -4.02 -27.35
CA ASP A 317 -14.78 -3.50 -28.26
C ASP A 317 -14.34 -2.13 -28.79
N GLU A 318 -14.06 -2.03 -30.06
CA GLU A 318 -13.61 -0.79 -30.74
C GLU A 318 -14.68 0.31 -30.83
N ARG A 319 -15.92 0.03 -30.45
CA ARG A 319 -17.06 0.92 -30.66
C ARG A 319 -17.54 1.59 -29.37
N ARG A 320 -17.02 1.21 -28.20
CA ARG A 320 -17.52 1.68 -26.93
C ARG A 320 -16.39 2.17 -26.03
N PHE A 321 -16.42 3.44 -25.74
CA PHE A 321 -15.52 4.13 -24.83
C PHE A 321 -16.33 4.93 -23.81
N SER A 322 -15.80 5.14 -22.62
CA SER A 322 -16.25 6.23 -21.77
C SER A 322 -15.90 7.57 -22.44
N GLU A 323 -16.52 8.67 -22.04
CA GLU A 323 -16.27 9.99 -22.64
C GLU A 323 -14.78 10.37 -22.56
N ASP A 324 -14.20 10.30 -21.38
CA ASP A 324 -12.78 10.64 -21.17
C ASP A 324 -11.83 9.57 -21.76
N GLY A 325 -12.20 8.29 -21.65
CA GLY A 325 -11.46 7.19 -22.28
C GLY A 325 -11.38 7.36 -23.80
N GLY A 326 -12.47 7.75 -24.45
CA GLY A 326 -12.50 8.04 -25.89
C GLY A 326 -11.58 9.20 -26.28
N HIS A 327 -11.47 10.22 -25.42
CA HIS A 327 -10.54 11.33 -25.62
C HIS A 327 -9.08 10.84 -25.65
N TYR A 328 -8.66 10.04 -24.66
CA TYR A 328 -7.28 9.53 -24.59
C TYR A 328 -6.99 8.47 -25.65
N PHE A 329 -7.97 7.62 -25.99
CA PHE A 329 -7.81 6.68 -27.10
C PHE A 329 -7.59 7.41 -28.45
N GLU A 330 -8.29 8.51 -28.70
CA GLU A 330 -8.08 9.31 -29.91
C GLU A 330 -6.68 9.94 -29.93
N ILE A 331 -6.11 10.33 -28.80
CA ILE A 331 -4.73 10.76 -28.70
C ILE A 331 -3.78 9.62 -29.09
N CYS A 332 -3.97 8.41 -28.52
CA CYS A 332 -3.17 7.22 -28.86
C CYS A 332 -3.21 6.92 -30.36
N ARG A 333 -4.40 7.01 -30.97
CA ARG A 333 -4.60 6.78 -32.42
C ARG A 333 -3.85 7.79 -33.26
N ARG A 334 -3.90 9.07 -32.93
CA ARG A 334 -3.19 10.17 -33.64
C ARG A 334 -1.69 10.05 -33.55
N GLU A 335 -1.19 9.58 -32.42
CA GLU A 335 0.25 9.37 -32.20
C GLU A 335 0.75 8.03 -32.77
N GLY A 336 -0.12 7.25 -33.42
CA GLY A 336 0.23 6.00 -34.09
C GLY A 336 0.58 4.88 -33.14
N ILE A 337 0.02 4.86 -31.92
CA ILE A 337 0.17 3.73 -31.00
C ILE A 337 -0.60 2.54 -31.59
N PRO A 338 0.04 1.37 -31.78
CA PRO A 338 -0.62 0.18 -32.33
C PRO A 338 -1.80 -0.26 -31.46
N TYR A 339 -2.90 -0.61 -32.09
CA TYR A 339 -4.04 -1.21 -31.39
C TYR A 339 -4.74 -2.23 -32.28
N GLU A 340 -5.42 -3.18 -31.67
CA GLU A 340 -6.25 -4.19 -32.33
C GLU A 340 -7.39 -4.67 -31.44
N GLU A 341 -8.40 -5.30 -32.03
CA GLU A 341 -9.50 -5.91 -31.28
C GLU A 341 -9.02 -7.23 -30.65
N PHE A 342 -9.36 -7.45 -29.38
CA PHE A 342 -9.08 -8.70 -28.70
C PHE A 342 -10.01 -9.80 -29.23
N THR A 343 -9.46 -10.93 -29.66
CA THR A 343 -10.18 -12.11 -30.17
C THR A 343 -9.81 -13.37 -29.41
N GLU A 344 -10.48 -14.49 -29.67
CA GLU A 344 -10.12 -15.79 -29.07
C GLU A 344 -8.75 -16.31 -29.56
N GLU A 345 -8.21 -15.73 -30.63
CA GLU A 345 -6.90 -16.08 -31.21
C GLU A 345 -5.78 -15.15 -30.71
N THR A 346 -6.11 -14.11 -29.94
CA THR A 346 -5.12 -13.16 -29.42
C THR A 346 -4.12 -13.88 -28.49
N ASP A 347 -2.84 -13.77 -28.81
CA ASP A 347 -1.74 -14.32 -28.02
C ASP A 347 -0.88 -13.17 -27.44
N LEU A 348 -0.82 -13.10 -26.11
CA LEU A 348 -0.04 -12.10 -25.37
C LEU A 348 1.31 -12.64 -24.88
N SER A 349 1.76 -13.81 -25.32
CA SER A 349 2.95 -14.48 -24.77
C SER A 349 4.27 -13.76 -25.07
N GLU A 350 4.31 -12.90 -26.09
CA GLU A 350 5.50 -12.10 -26.42
C GLU A 350 5.71 -10.87 -25.55
N TYR A 351 4.69 -10.47 -24.75
CA TYR A 351 4.75 -9.26 -23.96
C TYR A 351 5.41 -9.49 -22.59
N GLY A 352 6.40 -8.65 -22.28
CA GLY A 352 7.08 -8.68 -20.99
C GLY A 352 6.23 -8.17 -19.84
N THR A 353 5.33 -7.20 -20.13
CA THR A 353 4.31 -6.70 -19.18
C THR A 353 2.93 -6.71 -19.81
N ILE A 354 1.92 -7.13 -19.06
CA ILE A 354 0.52 -7.03 -19.45
C ILE A 354 -0.20 -6.14 -18.43
N LEU A 355 -0.78 -5.03 -18.89
CA LEU A 355 -1.59 -4.13 -18.08
C LEU A 355 -3.07 -4.48 -18.26
N ASP A 356 -3.70 -4.92 -17.19
CA ASP A 356 -5.13 -5.20 -17.10
C ASP A 356 -5.91 -3.92 -16.80
N CYS A 357 -6.64 -3.43 -17.80
CA CYS A 357 -7.59 -2.33 -17.73
C CYS A 357 -8.98 -2.75 -18.27
N LEU A 358 -9.34 -4.04 -18.15
CA LEU A 358 -10.59 -4.58 -18.73
C LEU A 358 -11.82 -4.12 -17.96
N LEU A 359 -11.82 -4.31 -16.63
CA LEU A 359 -12.95 -4.03 -15.74
C LEU A 359 -12.43 -3.32 -14.48
N GLY A 360 -13.07 -2.22 -14.09
CA GLY A 360 -12.75 -1.49 -12.85
C GLY A 360 -13.72 -1.82 -11.71
N THR A 361 -13.64 -1.05 -10.63
CA THR A 361 -14.45 -1.20 -9.40
C THR A 361 -15.97 -1.14 -9.60
N GLY A 362 -16.44 -0.61 -10.73
CA GLY A 362 -17.86 -0.61 -11.07
C GLY A 362 -18.42 -1.95 -11.52
N PHE A 363 -17.58 -2.97 -11.71
CA PHE A 363 -18.01 -4.30 -12.15
C PHE A 363 -18.71 -5.08 -11.04
N THR A 364 -19.82 -5.74 -11.39
CA THR A 364 -20.57 -6.63 -10.50
C THR A 364 -21.06 -7.87 -11.27
N GLY A 365 -21.13 -9.00 -10.60
CA GLY A 365 -21.62 -10.27 -11.16
C GLY A 365 -20.51 -11.12 -11.79
N ASP A 366 -20.87 -11.97 -12.76
CA ASP A 366 -19.95 -12.91 -13.38
C ASP A 366 -19.37 -12.35 -14.70
N VAL A 367 -18.08 -12.56 -14.89
CA VAL A 367 -17.41 -12.25 -16.15
C VAL A 367 -17.85 -13.23 -17.23
N ARG A 368 -18.22 -12.69 -18.42
CA ARG A 368 -18.69 -13.47 -19.57
C ARG A 368 -18.08 -13.02 -20.87
N GLY A 369 -18.18 -13.87 -21.90
CA GLY A 369 -17.74 -13.56 -23.26
C GLY A 369 -16.26 -13.20 -23.35
N MET A 370 -15.95 -12.26 -24.24
CA MET A 370 -14.56 -11.90 -24.59
C MET A 370 -13.76 -11.41 -23.37
N ALA A 371 -14.37 -10.74 -22.41
CA ALA A 371 -13.68 -10.37 -21.16
C ALA A 371 -13.17 -11.59 -20.39
N GLY A 372 -13.95 -12.68 -20.38
CA GLY A 372 -13.50 -13.94 -19.77
C GLY A 372 -12.35 -14.59 -20.52
N SER A 373 -12.35 -14.53 -21.85
CA SER A 373 -11.24 -15.02 -22.70
C SER A 373 -9.98 -14.19 -22.47
N ALA A 374 -10.10 -12.86 -22.41
CA ALA A 374 -8.99 -11.96 -22.12
C ALA A 374 -8.37 -12.23 -20.74
N ILE A 375 -9.19 -12.42 -19.69
CA ILE A 375 -8.70 -12.76 -18.35
C ILE A 375 -7.94 -14.10 -18.35
N ARG A 376 -8.46 -15.11 -19.05
CA ARG A 376 -7.76 -16.41 -19.16
C ARG A 376 -6.42 -16.28 -19.87
N GLU A 377 -6.36 -15.49 -20.93
CA GLU A 377 -5.13 -15.26 -21.69
C GLU A 377 -4.09 -14.49 -20.85
N ILE A 378 -4.49 -13.42 -20.15
CA ILE A 378 -3.62 -12.67 -19.23
C ILE A 378 -3.04 -13.62 -18.17
N ASN A 379 -3.90 -14.44 -17.54
CA ASN A 379 -3.47 -15.39 -16.51
C ASN A 379 -2.54 -16.48 -17.07
N ARG A 380 -2.79 -16.94 -18.30
CA ARG A 380 -1.92 -17.90 -19.01
C ARG A 380 -0.53 -17.30 -19.18
N CYS A 381 -0.43 -16.09 -19.73
CA CYS A 381 0.83 -15.38 -19.93
C CYS A 381 1.55 -15.06 -18.64
N GLY A 382 0.82 -14.65 -17.60
CA GLY A 382 1.38 -14.46 -16.24
C GLY A 382 2.01 -15.75 -15.70
N SER A 383 1.39 -16.93 -15.93
CA SER A 383 1.97 -18.22 -15.54
C SER A 383 3.23 -18.61 -16.34
N LEU A 384 3.44 -18.01 -17.51
CA LEU A 384 4.62 -18.17 -18.35
C LEU A 384 5.73 -17.15 -18.05
N GLY A 385 5.49 -16.20 -17.12
CA GLY A 385 6.49 -15.24 -16.65
C GLY A 385 6.29 -13.80 -17.11
N ALA A 386 5.21 -13.48 -17.84
CA ALA A 386 4.83 -12.09 -18.06
C ALA A 386 4.54 -11.38 -16.74
N TYR A 387 4.96 -10.14 -16.60
CA TYR A 387 4.64 -9.32 -15.45
C TYR A 387 3.24 -8.74 -15.60
N VAL A 388 2.30 -9.16 -14.75
CA VAL A 388 0.90 -8.75 -14.83
C VAL A 388 0.62 -7.63 -13.84
N VAL A 389 0.12 -6.51 -14.35
CA VAL A 389 -0.29 -5.33 -13.56
C VAL A 389 -1.78 -5.11 -13.76
N SER A 390 -2.54 -4.90 -12.68
CA SER A 390 -3.96 -4.49 -12.77
C SER A 390 -4.14 -3.04 -12.34
N ALA A 391 -4.82 -2.27 -13.16
CA ALA A 391 -5.20 -0.89 -12.87
C ALA A 391 -6.44 -0.85 -11.98
N ASP A 392 -6.41 -0.07 -10.93
CA ASP A 392 -7.41 0.15 -9.90
C ASP A 392 -7.80 -1.12 -9.12
N ILE A 393 -8.32 -2.15 -9.77
CA ILE A 393 -8.63 -3.47 -9.20
C ILE A 393 -8.47 -4.55 -10.26
N ASN A 394 -8.16 -5.77 -9.85
CA ASN A 394 -8.06 -6.90 -10.76
C ASN A 394 -9.40 -7.15 -11.45
N SER A 395 -9.40 -7.16 -12.77
CA SER A 395 -10.62 -7.39 -13.55
C SER A 395 -11.29 -8.70 -13.17
N GLY A 396 -12.59 -8.61 -12.88
CA GLY A 396 -13.42 -9.74 -12.46
C GLY A 396 -13.64 -9.86 -10.94
N LEU A 397 -12.96 -9.05 -10.12
CA LEU A 397 -13.26 -8.93 -8.69
C LEU A 397 -14.30 -7.84 -8.42
N ASN A 398 -15.14 -8.08 -7.43
CA ASN A 398 -16.03 -7.06 -6.89
C ASN A 398 -15.25 -6.11 -5.97
N GLY A 399 -15.39 -4.80 -6.17
CA GLY A 399 -14.62 -3.77 -5.47
C GLY A 399 -14.88 -3.68 -3.96
N ASP A 400 -16.02 -4.15 -3.47
CA ASP A 400 -16.35 -4.13 -2.04
C ASP A 400 -16.08 -5.49 -1.37
N THR A 401 -16.45 -6.59 -2.02
CA THR A 401 -16.36 -7.93 -1.41
C THR A 401 -15.11 -8.71 -1.77
N GLY A 402 -14.40 -8.29 -2.84
CA GLY A 402 -13.28 -9.06 -3.37
C GLY A 402 -13.66 -10.41 -3.97
N GLU A 403 -14.96 -10.70 -4.13
CA GLU A 403 -15.43 -11.94 -4.71
C GLU A 403 -15.42 -11.88 -6.25
N GLY A 404 -15.21 -13.04 -6.86
CA GLY A 404 -15.23 -13.21 -8.30
C GLY A 404 -15.00 -14.67 -8.67
N SER A 405 -15.68 -15.16 -9.73
CA SER A 405 -15.54 -16.51 -10.25
C SER A 405 -14.39 -16.63 -11.27
N THR A 406 -14.14 -15.56 -12.01
CA THR A 406 -13.10 -15.44 -13.03
C THR A 406 -12.46 -14.07 -12.91
N PHE A 407 -11.17 -14.01 -12.59
CA PHE A 407 -10.45 -12.77 -12.32
C PHE A 407 -9.00 -12.83 -12.78
N VAL A 408 -8.40 -11.67 -13.02
CA VAL A 408 -6.98 -11.53 -13.32
C VAL A 408 -6.17 -11.81 -12.07
N ARG A 409 -5.06 -12.56 -12.22
CA ARG A 409 -4.02 -12.71 -11.21
C ARG A 409 -2.84 -11.81 -11.56
N SER A 410 -2.62 -10.80 -10.73
CA SER A 410 -1.57 -9.81 -10.96
C SER A 410 -0.36 -10.02 -10.05
N ASP A 411 0.80 -9.62 -10.55
CA ASP A 411 1.99 -9.42 -9.72
C ASP A 411 1.88 -8.12 -8.92
N LEU A 412 1.27 -7.08 -9.52
CA LEU A 412 1.01 -5.79 -8.88
C LEU A 412 -0.39 -5.29 -9.21
N THR A 413 -1.12 -4.85 -8.20
CA THR A 413 -2.36 -4.07 -8.36
C THR A 413 -2.11 -2.63 -7.91
N VAL A 414 -2.41 -1.66 -8.78
CA VAL A 414 -2.25 -0.23 -8.52
C VAL A 414 -3.63 0.37 -8.27
N SER A 415 -4.03 0.49 -7.01
CA SER A 415 -5.29 1.13 -6.62
C SER A 415 -5.20 2.65 -6.79
N ILE A 416 -6.29 3.28 -7.20
CA ILE A 416 -6.39 4.71 -7.47
C ILE A 416 -7.27 5.38 -6.41
N GLY A 417 -6.78 6.50 -5.86
CA GLY A 417 -7.43 7.22 -4.76
C GLY A 417 -7.16 6.52 -3.42
N ASP A 418 -8.17 5.89 -2.82
CA ASP A 418 -8.02 5.04 -1.64
C ASP A 418 -8.25 3.56 -1.98
N PHE A 419 -7.78 2.63 -1.14
CA PHE A 419 -8.09 1.22 -1.30
C PHE A 419 -9.58 0.95 -1.09
N LYS A 420 -10.16 0.08 -1.92
CA LYS A 420 -11.50 -0.45 -1.72
C LYS A 420 -11.44 -1.70 -0.85
N TYR A 421 -12.51 -2.02 -0.13
CA TYR A 421 -12.55 -3.23 0.71
C TYR A 421 -12.16 -4.49 -0.06
N GLY A 422 -12.57 -4.60 -1.33
CA GLY A 422 -12.28 -5.73 -2.19
C GLY A 422 -10.79 -5.99 -2.46
N HIS A 423 -9.89 -5.04 -2.15
CA HIS A 423 -8.45 -5.28 -2.20
C HIS A 423 -7.94 -6.15 -1.02
N PHE A 424 -8.73 -6.34 0.04
CA PHE A 424 -8.30 -7.03 1.27
C PHE A 424 -9.27 -8.11 1.73
N THR A 425 -10.35 -8.34 0.99
CA THR A 425 -11.40 -9.33 1.30
C THR A 425 -11.56 -10.35 0.19
N GLY A 426 -12.38 -11.37 0.41
CA GLY A 426 -12.73 -12.39 -0.59
C GLY A 426 -11.51 -13.07 -1.21
N LYS A 427 -11.39 -12.98 -2.52
CA LYS A 427 -10.34 -13.60 -3.34
C LYS A 427 -9.11 -12.68 -3.57
N ALA A 428 -9.04 -11.53 -2.91
CA ALA A 428 -7.97 -10.56 -3.11
C ALA A 428 -6.56 -11.16 -2.96
N ASP A 429 -6.35 -12.04 -1.97
CA ASP A 429 -5.04 -12.68 -1.75
C ASP A 429 -4.69 -13.76 -2.80
N GLU A 430 -5.70 -14.31 -3.49
CA GLU A 430 -5.48 -15.20 -4.64
C GLU A 430 -5.19 -14.42 -5.92
N ALA A 431 -5.74 -13.19 -6.02
CA ALA A 431 -5.67 -12.36 -7.22
C ALA A 431 -4.44 -11.44 -7.24
N MET A 432 -4.00 -10.95 -6.11
CA MET A 432 -3.01 -9.86 -6.00
C MET A 432 -1.80 -10.31 -5.18
N LYS A 433 -0.62 -10.41 -5.80
CA LYS A 433 0.61 -10.66 -5.04
C LYS A 433 0.99 -9.43 -4.21
N ALA A 434 1.15 -8.29 -4.87
CA ALA A 434 1.38 -6.99 -4.24
C ALA A 434 0.29 -5.99 -4.61
N ARG A 435 0.05 -5.02 -3.72
CA ARG A 435 -0.88 -3.91 -3.94
C ARG A 435 -0.33 -2.62 -3.38
N ILE A 436 -0.38 -1.60 -4.22
CA ILE A 436 -0.02 -0.23 -3.85
C ILE A 436 -1.19 0.70 -4.13
N ASN A 437 -1.18 1.87 -3.50
CA ASN A 437 -2.20 2.88 -3.71
C ASN A 437 -1.57 4.18 -4.21
N CYS A 438 -2.18 4.78 -5.23
CA CYS A 438 -1.78 6.04 -5.80
C CYS A 438 -2.80 7.13 -5.50
N ASP A 439 -2.33 8.22 -4.91
CA ASP A 439 -3.12 9.44 -4.73
C ASP A 439 -3.12 10.25 -6.02
N ILE A 440 -4.30 10.62 -6.46
CA ILE A 440 -4.50 11.45 -7.65
C ILE A 440 -5.19 12.78 -7.32
N GLY A 441 -5.39 13.06 -6.02
CA GLY A 441 -6.03 14.26 -5.53
C GLY A 441 -7.55 14.17 -5.45
N ILE A 442 -8.11 12.96 -5.21
CA ILE A 442 -9.54 12.79 -4.90
C ILE A 442 -9.78 13.20 -3.45
N GLU A 443 -10.74 14.10 -3.24
CA GLU A 443 -11.20 14.45 -1.90
C GLU A 443 -12.21 13.42 -1.41
N ILE A 444 -11.84 12.63 -0.41
CA ILE A 444 -12.71 11.59 0.16
C ILE A 444 -13.76 12.22 1.09
N ILE A 445 -15.07 12.01 0.77
CA ILE A 445 -16.21 12.60 1.46
C ILE A 445 -17.13 11.55 2.09
#